data_27dd0d64a8fa4a93070d5d6c915e4163
#
_entry.id   27dd0d64a8fa4a93070d5d6c915e4163
#
_cell.length_a   1.000
_cell.length_b   1.000
_cell.length_c   1.000
_cell.angle_alpha   90.00
_cell.angle_beta   90.00
_cell.angle_gamma   90.00
#
_symmetry.space_group_name_H-M   'P 1'
#
loop_
_entity.id
_entity.type
_entity.pdbx_description
1 polymer ?
#
loop_
_entity_poly.entity_id
_entity_poly.type
_entity_poly.pdbx_seq_one_letter_code
_entity_poly.pdbx_strand_id
1 'polypeptide(L)'
;MQVRAFVRDPGKAAAMLGDNVELAVGDFGDPASIRAALDGVSGVFLACGNQPRQVEYETRVIDLAQEAGVRRIVKLSALGAEVGSPVAFWDWHGRIEKHLRAAGLPLVILRPAFSMANLLGSAEVIGQTGMMFLPAGGASVSMIDPKDVAAVAAVALTGDEHDGVTYTLTGPEGITFQSVAEDLSAATSRHVQFVSVPDEAARQSMIEQGLPEFVADQIITVFGFLRQGMQEQTTDTVRALTGREPRGFADFARDHARLFGMAQTPVST
;
A
#
# COMPACT_ATOMS: atom_id res chain seq x y z
N MET A 1 3.70 19.02 14.20
CA MET A 1 2.52 18.96 13.30
C MET A 1 1.44 18.19 14.03
N GLN A 2 0.22 18.73 14.10
CA GLN A 2 -0.94 18.00 14.63
C GLN A 2 -1.50 17.10 13.51
N VAL A 3 -1.83 15.87 13.83
CA VAL A 3 -2.35 14.88 12.87
C VAL A 3 -3.77 14.52 13.26
N ARG A 4 -4.68 14.57 12.28
CA ARG A 4 -6.06 14.07 12.38
C ARG A 4 -6.21 12.85 11.48
N ALA A 5 -6.65 11.72 12.03
CA ALA A 5 -6.94 10.51 11.28
C ALA A 5 -8.44 10.38 11.05
N PHE A 6 -8.83 10.27 9.77
CA PHE A 6 -10.22 10.01 9.39
C PHE A 6 -10.46 8.50 9.40
N VAL A 7 -11.34 8.03 10.28
CA VAL A 7 -11.47 6.61 10.62
C VAL A 7 -12.93 6.18 10.75
N ARG A 8 -13.23 4.94 10.37
CA ARG A 8 -14.57 4.36 10.56
C ARG A 8 -14.78 3.77 11.94
N ASP A 9 -13.73 3.19 12.52
CA ASP A 9 -13.75 2.51 13.82
C ASP A 9 -12.76 3.21 14.78
N PRO A 10 -13.25 4.09 15.66
CA PRO A 10 -12.36 4.82 16.56
C PRO A 10 -11.68 3.92 17.60
N GLY A 11 -12.29 2.77 17.97
CA GLY A 11 -11.69 1.85 18.94
C GLY A 11 -10.45 1.16 18.36
N LYS A 12 -10.54 0.64 17.13
CA LYS A 12 -9.37 0.08 16.43
C LYS A 12 -8.31 1.14 16.16
N ALA A 13 -8.75 2.33 15.75
CA ALA A 13 -7.82 3.42 15.44
C ALA A 13 -7.03 3.86 16.67
N ALA A 14 -7.68 4.06 17.82
CA ALA A 14 -7.02 4.44 19.06
C ALA A 14 -5.96 3.40 19.49
N ALA A 15 -6.29 2.11 19.37
CA ALA A 15 -5.35 1.03 19.69
C ALA A 15 -4.10 1.02 18.78
N MET A 16 -4.23 1.47 17.52
CA MET A 16 -3.14 1.46 16.55
C MET A 16 -2.33 2.76 16.53
N LEU A 17 -2.98 3.91 16.71
CA LEU A 17 -2.37 5.23 16.49
C LEU A 17 -1.91 5.90 17.79
N GLY A 18 -2.39 5.42 18.93
CA GLY A 18 -2.11 6.03 20.25
C GLY A 18 -2.81 7.39 20.46
N ASP A 19 -2.55 8.01 21.60
CA ASP A 19 -3.30 9.19 22.09
C ASP A 19 -2.89 10.53 21.44
N ASN A 20 -1.83 10.54 20.65
CA ASN A 20 -1.30 11.77 20.04
C ASN A 20 -1.93 12.13 18.69
N VAL A 21 -2.91 11.36 18.22
CA VAL A 21 -3.60 11.55 16.94
C VAL A 21 -5.06 11.87 17.22
N GLU A 22 -5.53 12.99 16.69
CA GLU A 22 -6.95 13.34 16.72
C GLU A 22 -7.73 12.38 15.81
N LEU A 23 -8.84 11.83 16.28
CA LEU A 23 -9.69 10.94 15.50
C LEU A 23 -10.93 11.70 15.00
N ALA A 24 -11.09 11.79 13.69
CA ALA A 24 -12.33 12.21 13.04
C ALA A 24 -13.08 10.96 12.56
N VAL A 25 -14.23 10.68 13.18
CA VAL A 25 -15.02 9.49 12.85
C VAL A 25 -15.93 9.77 11.66
N GLY A 26 -15.85 8.92 10.63
CA GLY A 26 -16.67 9.06 9.43
C GLY A 26 -16.42 7.98 8.39
N ASP A 27 -17.02 8.14 7.23
CA ASP A 27 -16.90 7.21 6.10
C ASP A 27 -16.75 7.98 4.79
N PHE A 28 -15.95 7.47 3.86
CA PHE A 28 -15.79 8.07 2.52
C PHE A 28 -17.11 8.13 1.71
N GLY A 29 -18.08 7.32 2.08
CA GLY A 29 -19.44 7.37 1.52
C GLY A 29 -20.30 8.51 2.05
N ASP A 30 -19.90 9.16 3.17
CA ASP A 30 -20.63 10.26 3.80
C ASP A 30 -19.90 11.61 3.62
N PRO A 31 -20.37 12.46 2.67
CA PRO A 31 -19.77 13.77 2.42
C PRO A 31 -19.79 14.71 3.64
N ALA A 32 -20.77 14.58 4.54
CA ALA A 32 -20.87 15.44 5.72
C ALA A 32 -19.74 15.13 6.71
N SER A 33 -19.44 13.85 6.92
CA SER A 33 -18.32 13.42 7.78
C SER A 33 -16.97 13.83 7.20
N ILE A 34 -16.80 13.79 5.87
CA ILE A 34 -15.57 14.25 5.21
C ILE A 34 -15.39 15.77 5.42
N ARG A 35 -16.44 16.58 5.22
CA ARG A 35 -16.37 18.04 5.45
C ARG A 35 -15.98 18.35 6.89
N ALA A 36 -16.59 17.67 7.86
CA ALA A 36 -16.25 17.86 9.27
C ALA A 36 -14.79 17.48 9.57
N ALA A 37 -14.28 16.42 8.95
CA ALA A 37 -12.90 16.01 9.10
C ALA A 37 -11.90 16.98 8.46
N LEU A 38 -12.28 17.69 7.41
CA LEU A 38 -11.44 18.65 6.69
C LEU A 38 -11.41 20.04 7.34
N ASP A 39 -12.30 20.33 8.30
CA ASP A 39 -12.35 21.65 8.95
C ASP A 39 -11.02 21.98 9.64
N GLY A 40 -10.42 23.11 9.25
CA GLY A 40 -9.12 23.58 9.75
C GLY A 40 -7.90 22.78 9.28
N VAL A 41 -8.07 21.82 8.37
CA VAL A 41 -6.98 20.99 7.82
C VAL A 41 -6.23 21.74 6.73
N SER A 42 -4.90 21.80 6.82
CA SER A 42 -4.05 22.46 5.83
C SER A 42 -3.46 21.52 4.78
N GLY A 43 -3.29 20.25 5.09
CA GLY A 43 -2.75 19.25 4.17
C GLY A 43 -3.43 17.90 4.35
N VAL A 44 -3.61 17.15 3.29
CA VAL A 44 -4.27 15.83 3.29
C VAL A 44 -3.32 14.78 2.73
N PHE A 45 -3.08 13.71 3.48
CA PHE A 45 -2.58 12.46 2.93
C PHE A 45 -3.77 11.59 2.54
N LEU A 46 -3.99 11.42 1.24
CA LEU A 46 -5.13 10.68 0.70
C LEU A 46 -4.74 9.26 0.34
N ALA A 47 -5.27 8.31 1.11
CA ALA A 47 -5.09 6.88 0.89
C ALA A 47 -6.42 6.14 1.11
N CYS A 48 -6.79 5.31 0.15
CA CYS A 48 -7.95 4.43 0.23
C CYS A 48 -7.55 3.02 -0.21
N GLY A 49 -8.07 2.01 0.47
CA GLY A 49 -7.86 0.62 0.03
C GLY A 49 -8.56 0.33 -1.29
N ASN A 50 -7.97 -0.57 -2.09
CA ASN A 50 -8.53 -0.96 -3.38
C ASN A 50 -9.94 -1.54 -3.22
N GLN A 51 -10.92 -0.89 -3.85
CA GLN A 51 -12.32 -1.29 -3.82
C GLN A 51 -13.08 -0.68 -5.01
N PRO A 52 -14.22 -1.25 -5.44
CA PRO A 52 -14.96 -0.78 -6.63
C PRO A 52 -15.38 0.69 -6.57
N ARG A 53 -15.59 1.26 -5.39
CA ARG A 53 -15.96 2.68 -5.20
C ARG A 53 -14.77 3.60 -4.95
N GLN A 54 -13.53 3.13 -5.06
CA GLN A 54 -12.33 3.91 -4.75
C GLN A 54 -12.28 5.23 -5.53
N VAL A 55 -12.56 5.20 -6.83
CA VAL A 55 -12.55 6.41 -7.67
C VAL A 55 -13.56 7.43 -7.15
N GLU A 56 -14.80 7.00 -6.90
CA GLU A 56 -15.85 7.86 -6.34
C GLU A 56 -15.46 8.48 -5.00
N TYR A 57 -14.90 7.68 -4.11
CA TYR A 57 -14.53 8.09 -2.78
C TYR A 57 -13.39 9.11 -2.78
N GLU A 58 -12.31 8.79 -3.49
CA GLU A 58 -11.15 9.66 -3.47
C GLU A 58 -11.37 10.95 -4.28
N THR A 59 -12.11 10.92 -5.40
CA THR A 59 -12.47 12.15 -6.13
C THR A 59 -13.36 13.05 -5.30
N ARG A 60 -14.31 12.49 -4.54
CA ARG A 60 -15.12 13.26 -3.58
C ARG A 60 -14.28 13.95 -2.51
N VAL A 61 -13.28 13.25 -1.94
CA VAL A 61 -12.37 13.86 -0.95
C VAL A 61 -11.59 15.01 -1.57
N ILE A 62 -11.12 14.86 -2.81
CA ILE A 62 -10.40 15.89 -3.55
C ILE A 62 -11.28 17.14 -3.72
N ASP A 63 -12.53 16.97 -4.18
CA ASP A 63 -13.45 18.08 -4.41
C ASP A 63 -13.78 18.81 -3.09
N LEU A 64 -14.06 18.05 -2.02
CA LEU A 64 -14.33 18.63 -0.71
C LEU A 64 -13.10 19.29 -0.06
N ALA A 65 -11.91 18.78 -0.31
CA ALA A 65 -10.68 19.39 0.15
C ALA A 65 -10.42 20.72 -0.57
N GLN A 66 -10.76 20.80 -1.86
CA GLN A 66 -10.70 22.07 -2.61
C GLN A 66 -11.71 23.09 -2.05
N GLU A 67 -12.96 22.68 -1.82
CA GLU A 67 -13.99 23.54 -1.20
C GLU A 67 -13.57 24.04 0.19
N ALA A 68 -12.92 23.19 0.99
CA ALA A 68 -12.43 23.52 2.32
C ALA A 68 -11.17 24.41 2.36
N GLY A 69 -10.57 24.68 1.20
CA GLY A 69 -9.33 25.47 1.10
C GLY A 69 -8.09 24.75 1.61
N VAL A 70 -8.07 23.41 1.53
CA VAL A 70 -6.87 22.60 1.81
C VAL A 70 -5.73 23.06 0.90
N ARG A 71 -4.55 23.29 1.46
CA ARG A 71 -3.41 23.85 0.72
C ARG A 71 -2.65 22.82 -0.10
N ARG A 72 -2.73 21.52 0.24
CA ARG A 72 -2.01 20.44 -0.46
C ARG A 72 -2.65 19.10 -0.25
N ILE A 73 -2.63 18.28 -1.30
CA ILE A 73 -2.96 16.86 -1.23
C ILE A 73 -1.74 16.03 -1.61
N VAL A 74 -1.32 15.10 -0.75
CA VAL A 74 -0.37 14.05 -1.05
C VAL A 74 -1.18 12.76 -1.28
N LYS A 75 -1.21 12.29 -2.53
CA LYS A 75 -1.99 11.10 -2.93
C LYS A 75 -1.13 9.85 -2.92
N LEU A 76 -1.53 8.85 -2.15
CA LEU A 76 -0.98 7.50 -2.28
C LEU A 76 -1.59 6.82 -3.52
N SER A 77 -0.80 6.69 -4.56
CA SER A 77 -1.13 6.01 -5.81
C SER A 77 -0.43 4.64 -5.89
N ALA A 78 -0.11 4.17 -7.08
CA ALA A 78 0.63 2.93 -7.31
C ALA A 78 1.55 3.06 -8.51
N LEU A 79 2.70 2.38 -8.50
CA LEU A 79 3.50 2.19 -9.69
C LEU A 79 2.71 1.33 -10.71
N GLY A 80 2.54 1.85 -11.92
CA GLY A 80 1.64 1.30 -12.94
C GLY A 80 0.29 2.02 -13.05
N ALA A 81 0.02 3.04 -12.21
CA ALA A 81 -1.20 3.84 -12.30
C ALA A 81 -1.34 4.51 -13.66
N GLU A 82 -2.36 4.11 -14.43
CA GLU A 82 -2.63 4.59 -15.78
C GLU A 82 -4.12 4.38 -16.11
N VAL A 83 -4.74 5.38 -16.75
CA VAL A 83 -6.12 5.27 -17.22
C VAL A 83 -6.20 4.25 -18.35
N GLY A 84 -7.09 3.27 -18.22
CA GLY A 84 -7.25 2.18 -19.19
C GLY A 84 -6.31 0.99 -18.93
N SER A 85 -5.59 0.97 -17.82
CA SER A 85 -4.77 -0.18 -17.42
C SER A 85 -5.62 -1.46 -17.35
N PRO A 86 -5.12 -2.62 -17.79
CA PRO A 86 -5.80 -3.92 -17.60
C PRO A 86 -5.86 -4.34 -16.12
N VAL A 87 -5.03 -3.75 -15.26
CA VAL A 87 -5.14 -3.89 -13.81
C VAL A 87 -6.10 -2.82 -13.30
N ALA A 88 -7.29 -3.22 -12.84
CA ALA A 88 -8.31 -2.28 -12.39
C ALA A 88 -7.81 -1.36 -11.26
N PHE A 89 -6.99 -1.87 -10.34
CA PHE A 89 -6.40 -1.05 -9.27
C PHE A 89 -5.54 0.09 -9.83
N TRP A 90 -4.78 -0.15 -10.89
CA TRP A 90 -3.96 0.86 -11.56
C TRP A 90 -4.80 1.83 -12.39
N ASP A 91 -5.86 1.35 -13.06
CA ASP A 91 -6.83 2.21 -13.75
C ASP A 91 -7.52 3.17 -12.75
N TRP A 92 -7.97 2.66 -11.61
CA TRP A 92 -8.59 3.48 -10.58
C TRP A 92 -7.65 4.59 -10.10
N HIS A 93 -6.41 4.25 -9.77
CA HIS A 93 -5.41 5.24 -9.40
C HIS A 93 -5.15 6.24 -10.54
N GLY A 94 -5.00 5.80 -11.77
CA GLY A 94 -4.83 6.67 -12.94
C GLY A 94 -5.98 7.66 -13.11
N ARG A 95 -7.22 7.23 -12.93
CA ARG A 95 -8.42 8.09 -13.00
C ARG A 95 -8.45 9.11 -11.86
N ILE A 96 -8.08 8.71 -10.64
CA ILE A 96 -8.00 9.60 -9.49
C ILE A 96 -6.88 10.63 -9.68
N GLU A 97 -5.71 10.22 -10.15
CA GLU A 97 -4.61 11.15 -10.47
C GLU A 97 -5.03 12.17 -11.53
N LYS A 98 -5.73 11.74 -12.58
CA LYS A 98 -6.26 12.64 -13.61
C LYS A 98 -7.21 13.68 -13.02
N HIS A 99 -8.12 13.27 -12.14
CA HIS A 99 -9.05 14.16 -11.44
C HIS A 99 -8.31 15.14 -10.52
N LEU A 100 -7.38 14.65 -9.71
CA LEU A 100 -6.58 15.48 -8.80
C LEU A 100 -5.78 16.56 -9.55
N ARG A 101 -5.17 16.22 -10.69
CA ARG A 101 -4.45 17.19 -11.53
C ARG A 101 -5.38 18.27 -12.10
N ALA A 102 -6.63 17.92 -12.38
CA ALA A 102 -7.63 18.86 -12.90
C ALA A 102 -8.22 19.77 -11.80
N ALA A 103 -8.14 19.39 -10.54
CA ALA A 103 -8.69 20.15 -9.42
C ALA A 103 -7.93 21.47 -9.13
N GLY A 104 -6.71 21.65 -9.67
CA GLY A 104 -5.95 22.90 -9.51
C GLY A 104 -5.38 23.14 -8.11
N LEU A 105 -5.39 22.13 -7.24
CA LEU A 105 -4.75 22.16 -5.92
C LEU A 105 -3.26 21.83 -6.04
N PRO A 106 -2.39 22.41 -5.19
CA PRO A 106 -1.05 21.88 -4.98
C PRO A 106 -1.12 20.40 -4.60
N LEU A 107 -0.38 19.58 -5.33
CA LEU A 107 -0.48 18.13 -5.21
C LEU A 107 0.87 17.45 -5.27
N VAL A 108 0.99 16.31 -4.59
CA VAL A 108 2.09 15.36 -4.77
C VAL A 108 1.48 13.97 -4.96
N ILE A 109 2.03 13.21 -5.91
CA ILE A 109 1.60 11.84 -6.16
C ILE A 109 2.73 10.91 -5.77
N LEU A 110 2.44 9.93 -4.91
CA LEU A 110 3.38 8.89 -4.53
C LEU A 110 2.96 7.59 -5.24
N ARG A 111 3.84 7.08 -6.10
CA ARG A 111 3.65 5.80 -6.81
C ARG A 111 4.59 4.74 -6.24
N PRO A 112 4.21 4.10 -5.13
CA PRO A 112 5.00 3.00 -4.58
C PRO A 112 5.00 1.79 -5.52
N ALA A 113 6.12 1.08 -5.57
CA ALA A 113 6.22 -0.26 -6.10
C ALA A 113 5.44 -1.25 -5.22
N PHE A 114 5.52 -2.53 -5.50
CA PHE A 114 4.86 -3.59 -4.73
C PHE A 114 5.16 -3.44 -3.24
N SER A 115 4.13 -3.26 -2.44
CA SER A 115 4.28 -3.10 -1.00
C SER A 115 4.68 -4.42 -0.33
N MET A 116 5.70 -4.38 0.52
CA MET A 116 6.09 -5.53 1.35
C MET A 116 4.91 -6.02 2.23
N ALA A 117 4.01 -5.11 2.64
CA ALA A 117 2.84 -5.44 3.44
C ALA A 117 1.83 -6.35 2.70
N ASN A 118 1.87 -6.44 1.36
CA ASN A 118 1.03 -7.39 0.62
C ASN A 118 1.30 -8.84 1.02
N LEU A 119 2.51 -9.14 1.46
CA LEU A 119 2.91 -10.48 1.88
C LEU A 119 2.34 -10.88 3.25
N LEU A 120 1.85 -9.91 4.04
CA LEU A 120 1.16 -10.21 5.31
C LEU A 120 -0.10 -11.04 5.11
N GLY A 121 -0.74 -10.95 3.92
CA GLY A 121 -1.86 -11.83 3.56
C GLY A 121 -1.51 -13.32 3.50
N SER A 122 -0.23 -13.64 3.32
CA SER A 122 0.27 -15.04 3.31
C SER A 122 0.83 -15.49 4.67
N ALA A 123 0.86 -14.61 5.67
CA ALA A 123 1.56 -14.86 6.93
C ALA A 123 1.00 -16.09 7.68
N GLU A 124 -0.31 -16.29 7.67
CA GLU A 124 -0.95 -17.44 8.32
C GLU A 124 -0.52 -18.77 7.66
N VAL A 125 -0.60 -18.85 6.33
CA VAL A 125 -0.19 -20.06 5.58
C VAL A 125 1.29 -20.33 5.78
N ILE A 126 2.14 -19.30 5.72
CA ILE A 126 3.59 -19.42 5.98
C ILE A 126 3.83 -19.93 7.41
N GLY A 127 3.16 -19.34 8.40
CA GLY A 127 3.28 -19.75 9.80
C GLY A 127 2.87 -21.20 10.06
N GLN A 128 1.83 -21.68 9.38
CA GLN A 128 1.32 -23.05 9.54
C GLN A 128 2.17 -24.08 8.78
N THR A 129 2.57 -23.76 7.54
CA THR A 129 3.14 -24.74 6.60
C THR A 129 4.64 -24.57 6.35
N GLY A 130 5.20 -23.41 6.63
CA GLY A 130 6.55 -23.03 6.18
C GLY A 130 6.64 -22.79 4.67
N MET A 131 5.51 -22.64 3.97
CA MET A 131 5.50 -22.46 2.52
C MET A 131 4.83 -21.14 2.12
N MET A 132 5.42 -20.47 1.13
CA MET A 132 4.89 -19.27 0.49
C MET A 132 4.51 -19.60 -0.95
N PHE A 133 3.22 -19.69 -1.24
CA PHE A 133 2.68 -20.04 -2.56
C PHE A 133 2.28 -18.78 -3.30
N LEU A 134 3.00 -18.41 -4.38
CA LEU A 134 2.67 -17.25 -5.21
C LEU A 134 2.93 -17.55 -6.70
N PRO A 135 2.17 -16.96 -7.63
CA PRO A 135 2.37 -17.15 -9.07
C PRO A 135 3.46 -16.21 -9.62
N ALA A 136 4.57 -16.08 -8.89
CA ALA A 136 5.59 -15.08 -9.16
C ALA A 136 6.70 -15.55 -10.11
N GLY A 137 6.85 -16.86 -10.33
CA GLY A 137 7.96 -17.38 -11.13
C GLY A 137 9.31 -16.89 -10.61
N GLY A 138 10.14 -16.41 -11.51
CA GLY A 138 11.43 -15.77 -11.20
C GLY A 138 11.39 -14.25 -11.13
N ALA A 139 10.21 -13.63 -10.91
CA ALA A 139 10.10 -12.16 -10.87
C ALA A 139 11.02 -11.56 -9.82
N SER A 140 11.71 -10.50 -10.23
CA SER A 140 12.47 -9.60 -9.37
C SER A 140 11.66 -8.32 -9.17
N VAL A 141 11.51 -7.87 -7.93
CA VAL A 141 10.63 -6.75 -7.57
C VAL A 141 11.33 -5.85 -6.56
N SER A 142 11.37 -4.55 -6.84
CA SER A 142 11.90 -3.53 -5.93
C SER A 142 10.86 -3.16 -4.85
N MET A 143 10.49 -4.14 -4.02
CA MET A 143 9.45 -4.00 -3.00
C MET A 143 9.74 -2.87 -2.03
N ILE A 144 8.70 -2.13 -1.63
CA ILE A 144 8.83 -1.00 -0.71
C ILE A 144 8.20 -1.27 0.66
N ASP A 145 8.88 -0.87 1.73
CA ASP A 145 8.32 -0.86 3.08
C ASP A 145 7.33 0.31 3.24
N PRO A 146 6.10 0.08 3.74
CA PRO A 146 5.15 1.16 4.06
C PRO A 146 5.71 2.27 4.95
N LYS A 147 6.70 1.99 5.79
CA LYS A 147 7.38 2.99 6.62
C LYS A 147 8.14 4.02 5.78
N ASP A 148 8.73 3.60 4.66
CA ASP A 148 9.41 4.53 3.76
C ASP A 148 8.41 5.38 2.98
N VAL A 149 7.29 4.78 2.56
CA VAL A 149 6.17 5.53 1.95
C VAL A 149 5.66 6.60 2.92
N ALA A 150 5.47 6.25 4.19
CA ALA A 150 5.03 7.19 5.23
C ALA A 150 6.05 8.31 5.49
N ALA A 151 7.35 7.97 5.49
CA ALA A 151 8.41 8.97 5.65
C ALA A 151 8.42 9.98 4.50
N VAL A 152 8.32 9.50 3.24
CA VAL A 152 8.23 10.38 2.07
C VAL A 152 6.94 11.21 2.09
N ALA A 153 5.80 10.60 2.47
CA ALA A 153 4.54 11.33 2.60
C ALA A 153 4.63 12.48 3.61
N ALA A 154 5.31 12.27 4.75
CA ALA A 154 5.52 13.30 5.76
C ALA A 154 6.37 14.48 5.21
N VAL A 155 7.45 14.19 4.47
CA VAL A 155 8.27 15.21 3.80
C VAL A 155 7.42 15.98 2.79
N ALA A 156 6.70 15.28 1.91
CA ALA A 156 5.87 15.88 0.87
C ALA A 156 4.71 16.72 1.43
N LEU A 157 4.19 16.39 2.63
CA LEU A 157 3.15 17.20 3.30
C LEU A 157 3.69 18.49 3.91
N THR A 158 4.98 18.55 4.23
CA THR A 158 5.56 19.68 5.01
C THR A 158 6.45 20.60 4.19
N GLY A 159 7.01 20.14 3.06
CA GLY A 159 7.84 20.93 2.16
C GLY A 159 7.03 21.49 0.99
N ASP A 160 7.31 22.73 0.56
CA ASP A 160 6.60 23.38 -0.56
C ASP A 160 7.24 23.10 -1.93
N GLU A 161 8.45 22.56 -1.95
CA GLU A 161 9.23 22.25 -3.15
C GLU A 161 8.75 21.01 -3.93
N HIS A 162 7.75 20.30 -3.41
CA HIS A 162 7.26 19.04 -3.98
C HIS A 162 6.01 19.17 -4.85
N ASP A 163 5.41 20.37 -4.92
CA ASP A 163 4.14 20.58 -5.62
C ASP A 163 4.22 20.24 -7.11
N GLY A 164 3.21 19.50 -7.58
CA GLY A 164 3.09 19.02 -8.96
C GLY A 164 3.92 17.76 -9.26
N VAL A 165 4.76 17.30 -8.33
CA VAL A 165 5.67 16.18 -8.57
C VAL A 165 4.97 14.84 -8.37
N THR A 166 5.34 13.88 -9.21
CA THR A 166 5.02 12.46 -9.04
C THR A 166 6.30 11.70 -8.70
N TYR A 167 6.32 11.09 -7.52
CA TYR A 167 7.45 10.30 -7.03
C TYR A 167 7.19 8.80 -7.18
N THR A 168 8.11 8.10 -7.85
CA THR A 168 8.17 6.64 -7.80
C THR A 168 8.97 6.22 -6.59
N LEU A 169 8.41 5.34 -5.75
CA LEU A 169 9.01 4.89 -4.51
C LEU A 169 9.31 3.39 -4.60
N THR A 170 10.55 3.02 -4.37
CA THR A 170 11.01 1.63 -4.40
C THR A 170 11.82 1.29 -3.17
N GLY A 171 11.98 0.01 -2.90
CA GLY A 171 13.00 -0.48 -1.98
C GLY A 171 14.41 -0.29 -2.55
N PRO A 172 15.44 -0.73 -1.81
CA PRO A 172 16.85 -0.49 -2.16
C PRO A 172 17.32 -1.32 -3.37
N GLU A 173 16.67 -2.44 -3.66
CA GLU A 173 17.06 -3.39 -4.69
C GLU A 173 15.86 -4.18 -5.23
N GLY A 174 16.00 -4.74 -6.42
CA GLY A 174 15.09 -5.76 -6.93
C GLY A 174 15.41 -7.11 -6.28
N ILE A 175 14.44 -7.70 -5.59
CA ILE A 175 14.59 -9.00 -4.93
C ILE A 175 13.62 -10.03 -5.49
N THR A 176 14.00 -11.30 -5.47
CA THR A 176 13.12 -12.40 -5.87
C THR A 176 12.26 -12.87 -4.70
N PHE A 177 11.16 -13.56 -5.00
CA PHE A 177 10.36 -14.18 -3.93
C PHE A 177 11.10 -15.35 -3.25
N GLN A 178 12.11 -15.91 -3.89
CA GLN A 178 13.04 -16.86 -3.25
C GLN A 178 13.85 -16.14 -2.16
N SER A 179 14.43 -14.98 -2.46
CA SER A 179 15.17 -14.16 -1.46
C SER A 179 14.25 -13.70 -0.31
N VAL A 180 12.99 -13.36 -0.63
CA VAL A 180 11.96 -13.08 0.39
C VAL A 180 11.77 -14.25 1.36
N ALA A 181 11.69 -15.48 0.86
CA ALA A 181 11.56 -16.68 1.70
C ALA A 181 12.81 -16.94 2.56
N GLU A 182 13.99 -16.63 2.04
CA GLU A 182 15.26 -16.73 2.78
C GLU A 182 15.31 -15.70 3.93
N ASP A 183 14.93 -14.46 3.68
CA ASP A 183 14.82 -13.41 4.71
C ASP A 183 13.79 -13.76 5.79
N LEU A 184 12.62 -14.30 5.39
CA LEU A 184 11.62 -14.80 6.34
C LEU A 184 12.16 -15.97 7.17
N SER A 185 12.92 -16.87 6.56
CA SER A 185 13.56 -17.99 7.28
C SER A 185 14.53 -17.48 8.33
N ALA A 186 15.36 -16.49 7.98
CA ALA A 186 16.32 -15.88 8.91
C ALA A 186 15.58 -15.14 10.05
N ALA A 187 14.54 -14.37 9.73
CA ALA A 187 13.81 -13.57 10.72
C ALA A 187 13.00 -14.43 11.71
N THR A 188 12.44 -15.56 11.25
CA THR A 188 11.59 -16.43 12.06
C THR A 188 12.32 -17.59 12.72
N SER A 189 13.60 -17.82 12.36
CA SER A 189 14.37 -19.02 12.74
C SER A 189 13.67 -20.33 12.35
N ARG A 190 12.87 -20.32 11.29
CA ARG A 190 12.13 -21.46 10.73
C ARG A 190 12.37 -21.51 9.23
N HIS A 191 12.42 -22.72 8.68
CA HIS A 191 12.54 -22.85 7.23
C HIS A 191 11.24 -22.37 6.54
N VAL A 192 11.37 -21.36 5.68
CA VAL A 192 10.31 -20.89 4.78
C VAL A 192 10.77 -21.14 3.35
N GLN A 193 9.92 -21.77 2.56
CA GLN A 193 10.18 -22.10 1.17
C GLN A 193 9.22 -21.36 0.25
N PHE A 194 9.76 -20.71 -0.78
CA PHE A 194 8.94 -20.19 -1.87
C PHE A 194 8.60 -21.31 -2.86
N VAL A 195 7.32 -21.39 -3.20
CA VAL A 195 6.79 -22.32 -4.20
C VAL A 195 6.06 -21.51 -5.26
N SER A 196 6.64 -21.45 -6.45
CA SER A 196 5.94 -20.82 -7.59
C SER A 196 4.83 -21.75 -8.06
N VAL A 197 3.59 -21.26 -8.04
CA VAL A 197 2.41 -22.00 -8.49
C VAL A 197 1.86 -21.42 -9.80
N PRO A 198 1.12 -22.24 -10.60
CA PRO A 198 0.40 -21.73 -11.77
C PRO A 198 -0.64 -20.66 -11.37
N ASP A 199 -0.91 -19.72 -12.29
CA ASP A 199 -1.88 -18.65 -12.11
C ASP A 199 -3.25 -19.16 -11.66
N GLU A 200 -3.76 -20.20 -12.31
CA GLU A 200 -5.07 -20.80 -12.00
C GLU A 200 -5.11 -21.39 -10.59
N ALA A 201 -4.04 -22.07 -10.16
CA ALA A 201 -3.96 -22.63 -8.80
C ALA A 201 -3.93 -21.53 -7.73
N ALA A 202 -3.18 -20.44 -7.97
CA ALA A 202 -3.16 -19.30 -7.08
C ALA A 202 -4.53 -18.60 -7.02
N ARG A 203 -5.16 -18.39 -8.18
CA ARG A 203 -6.50 -17.81 -8.30
C ARG A 203 -7.53 -18.60 -7.47
N GLN A 204 -7.59 -19.89 -7.70
CA GLN A 204 -8.54 -20.78 -7.01
C GLN A 204 -8.33 -20.75 -5.49
N SER A 205 -7.07 -20.83 -5.04
CA SER A 205 -6.73 -20.73 -3.61
C SER A 205 -7.18 -19.41 -2.97
N MET A 206 -7.00 -18.27 -3.66
CA MET A 206 -7.47 -16.97 -3.16
C MET A 206 -9.00 -16.93 -2.99
N ILE A 207 -9.75 -17.51 -3.94
CA ILE A 207 -11.21 -17.58 -3.88
C ILE A 207 -11.65 -18.48 -2.73
N GLU A 208 -11.03 -19.64 -2.54
CA GLU A 208 -11.30 -20.55 -1.43
C GLU A 208 -11.01 -19.92 -0.06
N GLN A 209 -10.05 -19.00 0.01
CA GLN A 209 -9.76 -18.19 1.19
C GLN A 209 -10.73 -16.99 1.37
N GLY A 210 -11.74 -16.86 0.51
CA GLY A 210 -12.80 -15.86 0.62
C GLY A 210 -12.53 -14.53 -0.10
N LEU A 211 -11.47 -14.44 -0.94
CA LEU A 211 -11.31 -13.26 -1.77
C LEU A 211 -12.37 -13.24 -2.88
N PRO A 212 -12.97 -12.09 -3.17
CA PRO A 212 -13.84 -11.95 -4.34
C PRO A 212 -13.09 -12.33 -5.62
N GLU A 213 -13.75 -13.05 -6.52
CA GLU A 213 -13.18 -13.53 -7.79
C GLU A 213 -12.51 -12.40 -8.58
N PHE A 214 -13.18 -11.26 -8.72
CA PHE A 214 -12.62 -10.08 -9.36
C PHE A 214 -11.25 -9.65 -8.74
N VAL A 215 -11.12 -9.69 -7.41
CA VAL A 215 -9.87 -9.30 -6.73
C VAL A 215 -8.77 -10.31 -7.02
N ALA A 216 -9.10 -11.61 -6.98
CA ALA A 216 -8.16 -12.67 -7.33
C ALA A 216 -7.64 -12.50 -8.78
N ASP A 217 -8.54 -12.23 -9.75
CA ASP A 217 -8.18 -11.97 -11.15
C ASP A 217 -7.21 -10.78 -11.29
N GLN A 218 -7.48 -9.70 -10.55
CA GLN A 218 -6.60 -8.53 -10.57
C GLN A 218 -5.22 -8.82 -9.97
N ILE A 219 -5.15 -9.59 -8.89
CA ILE A 219 -3.89 -10.00 -8.27
C ILE A 219 -3.08 -10.85 -9.25
N ILE A 220 -3.69 -11.83 -9.93
CA ILE A 220 -3.04 -12.65 -10.95
C ILE A 220 -2.49 -11.77 -12.07
N THR A 221 -3.27 -10.79 -12.55
CA THR A 221 -2.83 -9.87 -13.59
C THR A 221 -1.62 -9.05 -13.15
N VAL A 222 -1.59 -8.56 -11.89
CA VAL A 222 -0.42 -7.89 -11.32
C VAL A 222 0.81 -8.80 -11.34
N PHE A 223 0.70 -10.05 -10.89
CA PHE A 223 1.82 -10.98 -10.93
C PHE A 223 2.31 -11.25 -12.36
N GLY A 224 1.41 -11.25 -13.34
CA GLY A 224 1.78 -11.31 -14.76
C GLY A 224 2.72 -10.17 -15.16
N PHE A 225 2.44 -8.94 -14.74
CA PHE A 225 3.32 -7.78 -14.99
C PHE A 225 4.62 -7.83 -14.19
N LEU A 226 4.60 -8.32 -12.95
CA LEU A 226 5.81 -8.50 -12.16
C LEU A 226 6.77 -9.50 -12.85
N ARG A 227 6.25 -10.60 -13.39
CA ARG A 227 7.05 -11.57 -14.17
C ARG A 227 7.64 -10.99 -15.45
N GLN A 228 7.06 -9.90 -15.98
CA GLN A 228 7.59 -9.15 -17.13
C GLN A 228 8.62 -8.08 -16.73
N GLY A 229 8.97 -7.97 -15.44
CA GLY A 229 9.97 -7.03 -14.94
C GLY A 229 9.46 -5.59 -14.73
N MET A 230 8.15 -5.34 -14.74
CA MET A 230 7.59 -3.99 -14.65
C MET A 230 8.02 -3.22 -13.39
N GLN A 231 8.33 -3.92 -12.29
CA GLN A 231 8.69 -3.30 -11.01
C GLN A 231 10.07 -3.76 -10.51
N GLU A 232 10.99 -4.05 -11.39
CA GLU A 232 12.34 -4.49 -11.03
C GLU A 232 13.28 -3.31 -10.74
N GLN A 233 13.14 -2.22 -11.48
CA GLN A 233 14.04 -1.07 -11.37
C GLN A 233 13.83 -0.31 -10.06
N THR A 234 14.93 0.22 -9.51
CA THR A 234 14.94 1.04 -8.30
C THR A 234 15.01 2.53 -8.61
N THR A 235 14.60 3.35 -7.65
CA THR A 235 14.76 4.80 -7.64
C THR A 235 15.48 5.24 -6.38
N ASP A 236 16.11 6.42 -6.44
CA ASP A 236 16.79 7.04 -5.31
C ASP A 236 15.86 7.93 -4.46
N THR A 237 14.57 7.92 -4.74
CA THR A 237 13.61 8.88 -4.21
C THR A 237 13.51 8.86 -2.68
N VAL A 238 13.46 7.68 -2.07
CA VAL A 238 13.38 7.57 -0.60
C VAL A 238 14.60 8.23 0.04
N ARG A 239 15.80 7.91 -0.41
CA ARG A 239 17.04 8.49 0.11
C ARG A 239 17.11 10.00 -0.16
N ALA A 240 16.78 10.42 -1.36
CA ALA A 240 16.84 11.83 -1.75
C ALA A 240 15.91 12.72 -0.90
N LEU A 241 14.70 12.23 -0.56
CA LEU A 241 13.72 13.00 0.18
C LEU A 241 13.86 12.88 1.70
N THR A 242 14.24 11.70 2.19
CA THR A 242 14.28 11.42 3.64
C THR A 242 15.67 11.52 4.25
N GLY A 243 16.73 11.54 3.43
CA GLY A 243 18.12 11.45 3.87
C GLY A 243 18.52 10.07 4.42
N ARG A 244 17.69 9.06 4.26
CA ARG A 244 17.92 7.68 4.73
C ARG A 244 17.77 6.69 3.59
N GLU A 245 18.58 5.64 3.61
CA GLU A 245 18.39 4.53 2.67
C GLU A 245 17.01 3.89 2.88
N PRO A 246 16.35 3.45 1.79
CA PRO A 246 15.12 2.68 1.91
C PRO A 246 15.36 1.37 2.64
N ARG A 247 14.37 0.91 3.37
CA ARG A 247 14.41 -0.34 4.15
C ARG A 247 14.38 -1.54 3.21
N GLY A 248 15.26 -2.51 3.47
CA GLY A 248 15.23 -3.80 2.78
C GLY A 248 14.16 -4.74 3.33
N PHE A 249 13.88 -5.81 2.57
CA PHE A 249 12.88 -6.80 3.00
C PHE A 249 13.29 -7.52 4.30
N ALA A 250 14.58 -7.74 4.53
CA ALA A 250 15.08 -8.31 5.79
C ALA A 250 14.68 -7.49 7.03
N ASP A 251 14.63 -6.15 6.92
CA ASP A 251 14.14 -5.28 8.01
C ASP A 251 12.65 -5.47 8.25
N PHE A 252 11.86 -5.50 7.17
CA PHE A 252 10.43 -5.76 7.23
C PHE A 252 10.12 -7.14 7.83
N ALA A 253 10.85 -8.18 7.40
CA ALA A 253 10.71 -9.54 7.92
C ALA A 253 10.97 -9.61 9.43
N ARG A 254 12.02 -8.92 9.92
CA ARG A 254 12.33 -8.85 11.38
C ARG A 254 11.20 -8.16 12.16
N ASP A 255 10.69 -7.04 11.66
CA ASP A 255 9.60 -6.31 12.31
C ASP A 255 8.33 -7.14 12.43
N HIS A 256 8.09 -8.04 11.48
CA HIS A 256 6.87 -8.85 11.39
C HIS A 256 7.10 -10.34 11.67
N ALA A 257 8.27 -10.72 12.21
CA ALA A 257 8.66 -12.12 12.41
C ALA A 257 7.61 -12.93 13.20
N ARG A 258 6.93 -12.31 14.18
CA ARG A 258 5.88 -12.97 14.95
C ARG A 258 4.70 -13.40 14.09
N LEU A 259 4.28 -12.59 13.13
CA LEU A 259 3.14 -12.89 12.25
C LEU A 259 3.44 -14.06 11.33
N PHE A 260 4.68 -14.13 10.81
CA PHE A 260 5.11 -15.20 9.90
C PHE A 260 5.56 -16.48 10.64
N GLY A 261 5.90 -16.37 11.93
CA GLY A 261 6.41 -17.49 12.75
C GLY A 261 5.36 -18.21 13.59
N MET A 262 4.17 -17.64 13.77
CA MET A 262 3.12 -18.23 14.62
C MET A 262 2.27 -19.22 13.81
N ALA A 263 2.36 -20.52 14.14
CA ALA A 263 1.25 -21.41 13.93
C ALA A 263 0.12 -20.92 14.88
N GLN A 264 -1.00 -20.44 14.32
CA GLN A 264 -2.15 -20.12 15.18
C GLN A 264 -2.60 -21.38 15.89
N THR A 265 -2.63 -21.34 17.21
CA THR A 265 -3.29 -22.39 17.98
C THR A 265 -4.77 -22.35 17.58
N PRO A 266 -5.40 -23.47 17.17
CA PRO A 266 -6.81 -23.45 16.84
C PRO A 266 -7.60 -22.93 18.02
N VAL A 267 -8.44 -21.92 17.79
CA VAL A 267 -9.41 -21.45 18.79
C VAL A 267 -10.31 -22.63 19.07
N SER A 268 -10.19 -23.19 20.28
CA SER A 268 -11.11 -24.22 20.77
C SER A 268 -12.52 -23.64 20.75
N THR A 269 -13.38 -24.21 19.91
CA THR A 269 -14.82 -23.92 19.83
C THR A 269 -15.54 -24.32 21.10
#